data_746a4511590a98bfaea47c92893cc73c
#
_entry.id   746a4511590a98bfaea47c92893cc73c
#
_cell.length_a   1.000
_cell.length_b   1.000
_cell.length_c   1.000
_cell.angle_alpha   90.00
_cell.angle_beta   90.00
_cell.angle_gamma   90.00
#
_symmetry.space_group_name_H-M   'P 1'
#
loop_
_entity.id
_entity.type
_entity.pdbx_description
1 polymer ?
#
loop_
_entity_poly.entity_id
_entity_poly.type
_entity_poly.pdbx_seq_one_letter_code
_entity_poly.pdbx_strand_id
1 'polypeptide(L)'
;MSEYNAKKIKGTSGEWDIVIGLEVHAQVTTNLKLFSNGAADFRKEANQKLDLLDIGLPGTLPVINSMAVDQAIKTGLALNATINKKSIFDRKNYFYPDLPLGYQISQFKDPIVSEGYINIDISDDKTKTIKIERLHLEQDAGKSLHDQSPDKTFIDYNRAGVALMEIVSYPDLSDWVEAGDYLTKLRSILRFANTLSLIHI
;
A
#
# COMPACT_ATOMS: atom_id res chain seq x y z
N MET A 1 -13.50 -29.06 0.96
CA MET A 1 -13.21 -28.14 2.06
C MET A 1 -12.00 -28.71 2.77
N SER A 2 -10.80 -28.17 2.56
CA SER A 2 -9.62 -28.60 3.30
C SER A 2 -9.75 -28.04 4.71
N GLU A 3 -9.76 -28.90 5.72
CA GLU A 3 -9.66 -28.50 7.13
C GLU A 3 -8.37 -27.69 7.30
N TYR A 4 -8.55 -26.40 7.51
CA TYR A 4 -7.50 -25.46 7.79
C TYR A 4 -7.02 -25.68 9.22
N ASN A 5 -5.89 -26.34 9.38
CA ASN A 5 -5.25 -26.52 10.70
C ASN A 5 -4.53 -25.22 11.08
N ALA A 6 -5.28 -24.23 11.56
CA ALA A 6 -4.70 -23.04 12.17
C ALA A 6 -3.76 -23.48 13.31
N LYS A 7 -2.57 -22.86 13.38
CA LYS A 7 -1.63 -23.12 14.47
C LYS A 7 -2.24 -22.65 15.78
N LYS A 8 -2.46 -23.59 16.71
CA LYS A 8 -3.01 -23.27 18.02
C LYS A 8 -1.92 -22.93 19.00
N ILE A 9 -2.16 -21.92 19.81
CA ILE A 9 -1.33 -21.57 20.97
C ILE A 9 -2.10 -21.82 22.25
N LYS A 10 -1.42 -22.37 23.25
CA LYS A 10 -2.00 -22.61 24.56
C LYS A 10 -1.86 -21.36 25.41
N GLY A 11 -2.98 -20.71 25.70
CA GLY A 11 -3.07 -19.60 26.64
C GLY A 11 -3.48 -20.05 28.03
N THR A 12 -3.57 -19.10 28.95
CA THR A 12 -4.01 -19.35 30.35
C THR A 12 -5.49 -19.75 30.46
N SER A 13 -6.31 -19.31 29.51
CA SER A 13 -7.77 -19.53 29.49
C SER A 13 -8.24 -20.54 28.41
N GLY A 14 -7.32 -21.22 27.71
CA GLY A 14 -7.67 -22.19 26.68
C GLY A 14 -6.70 -22.23 25.50
N GLU A 15 -7.12 -22.87 24.41
CA GLU A 15 -6.42 -22.87 23.14
C GLU A 15 -6.95 -21.74 22.23
N TRP A 16 -6.04 -21.08 21.52
CA TRP A 16 -6.32 -19.95 20.65
C TRP A 16 -5.79 -20.21 19.25
N ASP A 17 -6.56 -19.85 18.23
CA ASP A 17 -6.12 -19.84 16.85
C ASP A 17 -5.38 -18.56 16.53
N ILE A 18 -4.26 -18.65 15.79
CA ILE A 18 -3.55 -17.48 15.26
C ILE A 18 -4.24 -17.07 13.96
N VAL A 19 -4.63 -15.80 13.87
CA VAL A 19 -5.28 -15.21 12.70
C VAL A 19 -4.50 -13.96 12.31
N ILE A 20 -4.00 -13.90 11.07
CA ILE A 20 -3.18 -12.79 10.56
C ILE A 20 -3.76 -12.29 9.25
N GLY A 21 -4.03 -10.99 9.16
CA GLY A 21 -4.24 -10.23 7.93
C GLY A 21 -3.09 -9.26 7.73
N LEU A 22 -2.77 -8.94 6.48
CA LEU A 22 -1.70 -8.02 6.13
C LEU A 22 -2.23 -6.89 5.25
N GLU A 23 -1.78 -5.68 5.55
CA GLU A 23 -1.88 -4.49 4.71
C GLU A 23 -0.49 -4.15 4.20
N VAL A 24 -0.33 -4.11 2.89
CA VAL A 24 0.98 -3.92 2.25
C VAL A 24 0.94 -2.69 1.37
N HIS A 25 1.79 -1.72 1.71
CA HIS A 25 2.01 -0.53 0.88
C HIS A 25 3.08 -0.80 -0.18
N ALA A 26 2.73 -0.55 -1.44
CA ALA A 26 3.64 -0.62 -2.57
C ALA A 26 3.68 0.73 -3.30
N GLN A 27 4.86 1.35 -3.36
CA GLN A 27 5.02 2.58 -4.14
C GLN A 27 4.95 2.28 -5.63
N VAL A 28 4.09 3.02 -6.31
CA VAL A 28 3.84 2.85 -7.75
C VAL A 28 4.98 3.46 -8.56
N THR A 29 5.41 2.79 -9.61
CA THR A 29 6.47 3.28 -10.50
C THR A 29 5.91 4.33 -11.46
N THR A 30 5.90 5.59 -11.05
CA THR A 30 5.50 6.74 -11.86
C THR A 30 6.52 7.86 -11.78
N ASN A 31 6.59 8.71 -12.81
CA ASN A 31 7.49 9.86 -12.81
C ASN A 31 6.92 11.05 -12.02
N LEU A 32 5.60 11.12 -11.92
CA LEU A 32 4.85 12.16 -11.23
C LEU A 32 4.05 11.57 -10.08
N LYS A 33 3.70 12.39 -9.11
CA LYS A 33 2.90 12.01 -7.96
C LYS A 33 1.45 11.66 -8.34
N LEU A 34 0.66 11.18 -7.38
CA LEU A 34 -0.69 10.65 -7.65
C LEU A 34 -1.64 11.74 -8.15
N PHE A 35 -1.58 12.95 -7.59
CA PHE A 35 -2.53 14.02 -7.88
C PHE A 35 -1.88 15.36 -8.27
N SER A 36 -0.56 15.41 -8.40
CA SER A 36 0.18 16.62 -8.71
C SER A 36 1.26 16.39 -9.77
N ASN A 37 1.81 17.50 -10.30
CA ASN A 37 2.94 17.46 -11.22
C ASN A 37 4.29 17.37 -10.50
N GLY A 38 4.31 17.24 -9.18
CA GLY A 38 5.53 17.01 -8.42
C GLY A 38 6.20 15.73 -8.87
N ALA A 39 7.54 15.74 -9.00
CA ALA A 39 8.27 14.54 -9.39
C ALA A 39 8.23 13.49 -8.28
N ALA A 40 7.95 12.24 -8.64
CA ALA A 40 7.98 11.10 -7.73
C ALA A 40 9.44 10.60 -7.52
N ASP A 41 10.38 11.52 -7.34
CA ASP A 41 11.79 11.26 -7.05
C ASP A 41 12.18 11.98 -5.75
N PHE A 42 12.37 11.22 -4.69
CA PHE A 42 12.70 11.71 -3.35
C PHE A 42 14.14 11.43 -2.91
N ARG A 43 15.04 11.08 -3.84
CA ARG A 43 16.47 10.82 -3.59
C ARG A 43 17.33 12.07 -3.57
N LYS A 44 16.75 13.26 -3.68
CA LYS A 44 17.44 14.57 -3.68
C LYS A 44 17.29 15.25 -2.32
N GLU A 45 17.88 16.43 -2.21
CA GLU A 45 17.76 17.27 -1.02
C GLU A 45 16.27 17.47 -0.65
N ALA A 46 16.01 17.56 0.65
CA ALA A 46 14.67 17.69 1.19
C ALA A 46 13.90 18.87 0.58
N ASN A 47 12.61 18.67 0.35
CA ASN A 47 11.68 19.70 -0.10
C ASN A 47 11.98 20.34 -1.47
N GLN A 48 12.68 19.65 -2.37
CA GLN A 48 12.98 20.13 -3.73
C GLN A 48 12.03 19.60 -4.82
N LYS A 49 11.24 18.58 -4.53
CA LYS A 49 10.36 17.89 -5.49
C LYS A 49 8.89 18.07 -5.12
N LEU A 50 8.50 19.33 -4.97
CA LEU A 50 7.18 19.70 -4.50
C LEU A 50 6.36 20.38 -5.60
N ASP A 51 5.07 20.10 -5.60
CA ASP A 51 4.03 20.91 -6.23
C ASP A 51 3.25 21.65 -5.14
N LEU A 52 2.50 22.68 -5.51
CA LEU A 52 1.68 23.46 -4.59
C LEU A 52 0.63 22.61 -3.86
N LEU A 53 0.10 21.58 -4.53
CA LEU A 53 -0.82 20.62 -3.91
C LEU A 53 -0.12 19.81 -2.84
N ASP A 54 1.13 19.40 -3.05
CA ASP A 54 1.86 18.53 -2.12
C ASP A 54 2.12 19.20 -0.77
N ILE A 55 2.15 20.51 -0.74
CA ILE A 55 2.32 21.32 0.48
C ILE A 55 1.01 21.89 1.03
N GLY A 56 -0.11 21.47 0.48
CA GLY A 56 -1.43 21.87 0.98
C GLY A 56 -1.80 23.32 0.70
N LEU A 57 -1.31 23.93 -0.40
CA LEU A 57 -1.58 25.33 -0.69
C LEU A 57 -3.08 25.53 -1.02
N PRO A 58 -3.76 26.52 -0.40
CA PRO A 58 -5.16 26.79 -0.67
C PRO A 58 -5.44 27.06 -2.15
N GLY A 59 -6.54 26.51 -2.68
CA GLY A 59 -6.97 26.70 -4.06
C GLY A 59 -6.42 25.68 -5.06
N THR A 60 -5.53 24.79 -4.65
CA THR A 60 -5.07 23.69 -5.50
C THR A 60 -6.10 22.55 -5.54
N LEU A 61 -6.24 21.91 -6.70
CA LEU A 61 -7.15 20.80 -6.91
C LEU A 61 -6.39 19.55 -7.38
N PRO A 62 -6.72 18.37 -6.85
CA PRO A 62 -6.09 17.13 -7.26
C PRO A 62 -6.51 16.72 -8.69
N VAL A 63 -5.54 16.29 -9.51
CA VAL A 63 -5.78 15.70 -10.83
C VAL A 63 -5.08 14.35 -10.88
N ILE A 64 -5.83 13.28 -11.11
CA ILE A 64 -5.32 11.92 -11.01
C ILE A 64 -4.28 11.61 -12.09
N ASN A 65 -3.21 10.92 -11.69
CA ASN A 65 -2.19 10.39 -12.59
C ASN A 65 -2.69 9.07 -13.21
N SER A 66 -2.96 9.09 -14.53
CA SER A 66 -3.44 7.90 -15.25
C SER A 66 -2.47 6.71 -15.21
N MET A 67 -1.15 6.95 -15.17
CA MET A 67 -0.17 5.87 -15.05
C MET A 67 -0.29 5.12 -13.72
N ALA A 68 -0.65 5.81 -12.63
CA ALA A 68 -0.89 5.15 -11.35
C ALA A 68 -2.14 4.25 -11.42
N VAL A 69 -3.19 4.71 -12.11
CA VAL A 69 -4.40 3.92 -12.37
C VAL A 69 -4.06 2.68 -13.20
N ASP A 70 -3.32 2.83 -14.29
CA ASP A 70 -2.91 1.72 -15.16
C ASP A 70 -2.10 0.67 -14.40
N GLN A 71 -1.22 1.10 -13.51
CA GLN A 71 -0.41 0.18 -12.70
C GLN A 71 -1.24 -0.53 -11.62
N ALA A 72 -2.21 0.15 -11.02
CA ALA A 72 -3.16 -0.48 -10.10
C ALA A 72 -3.99 -1.55 -10.82
N ILE A 73 -4.46 -1.27 -12.04
CA ILE A 73 -5.19 -2.25 -12.87
C ILE A 73 -4.30 -3.46 -13.20
N LYS A 74 -3.06 -3.22 -13.66
CA LYS A 74 -2.10 -4.31 -13.94
C LYS A 74 -1.85 -5.19 -12.70
N THR A 75 -1.67 -4.55 -11.56
CA THR A 75 -1.50 -5.26 -10.28
C THR A 75 -2.75 -6.07 -9.95
N GLY A 76 -3.93 -5.49 -10.06
CA GLY A 76 -5.19 -6.21 -9.82
C GLY A 76 -5.35 -7.44 -10.69
N LEU A 77 -5.04 -7.33 -11.99
CA LEU A 77 -5.06 -8.48 -12.92
C LEU A 77 -4.05 -9.56 -12.51
N ALA A 78 -2.84 -9.17 -12.09
CA ALA A 78 -1.81 -10.10 -11.62
C ALA A 78 -2.17 -10.78 -10.28
N LEU A 79 -3.08 -10.19 -9.51
CA LEU A 79 -3.63 -10.73 -8.27
C LEU A 79 -4.92 -11.53 -8.48
N ASN A 80 -5.28 -11.85 -9.74
CA ASN A 80 -6.54 -12.53 -10.09
C ASN A 80 -7.78 -11.82 -9.54
N ALA A 81 -7.75 -10.50 -9.49
CA ALA A 81 -8.74 -9.67 -8.83
C ALA A 81 -9.73 -9.03 -9.81
N THR A 82 -10.84 -8.57 -9.28
CA THR A 82 -11.87 -7.84 -10.01
C THR A 82 -11.48 -6.37 -10.16
N ILE A 83 -11.46 -5.86 -11.39
CA ILE A 83 -11.23 -4.44 -11.67
C ILE A 83 -12.56 -3.70 -11.68
N ASN A 84 -12.71 -2.70 -10.82
CA ASN A 84 -13.91 -1.89 -10.73
C ASN A 84 -13.87 -0.76 -11.77
N LYS A 85 -14.87 -0.72 -12.66
CA LYS A 85 -15.00 0.32 -13.70
C LYS A 85 -15.34 1.70 -13.13
N LYS A 86 -15.82 1.75 -11.90
CA LYS A 86 -16.09 2.95 -11.13
C LYS A 86 -15.44 2.81 -9.78
N SER A 87 -14.60 3.76 -9.41
CA SER A 87 -14.01 3.85 -8.08
C SER A 87 -14.12 5.28 -7.56
N ILE A 88 -14.07 5.45 -6.24
CA ILE A 88 -14.27 6.74 -5.58
C ILE A 88 -13.11 6.99 -4.63
N PHE A 89 -12.59 8.22 -4.65
CA PHE A 89 -11.64 8.70 -3.66
C PHE A 89 -12.37 9.42 -2.52
N ASP A 90 -11.98 9.06 -1.31
CA ASP A 90 -12.44 9.62 -0.06
C ASP A 90 -11.34 10.47 0.58
N ARG A 91 -11.71 11.26 1.58
CA ARG A 91 -10.76 11.99 2.43
C ARG A 91 -10.67 11.32 3.79
N LYS A 92 -9.50 10.74 4.09
CA LYS A 92 -9.17 10.21 5.40
C LYS A 92 -8.58 11.33 6.23
N ASN A 93 -9.38 11.97 7.07
CA ASN A 93 -8.98 13.13 7.85
C ASN A 93 -8.16 12.72 9.06
N TYR A 94 -6.93 13.21 9.14
CA TYR A 94 -6.07 13.14 10.33
C TYR A 94 -4.99 14.23 10.23
N PHE A 95 -4.51 14.69 11.39
CA PHE A 95 -3.53 15.78 11.47
C PHE A 95 -2.19 15.20 11.91
N TYR A 96 -1.22 15.27 10.99
CA TYR A 96 0.14 14.87 11.29
C TYR A 96 1.12 15.79 10.53
N PRO A 97 2.32 16.09 11.08
CA PRO A 97 3.24 17.05 10.47
C PRO A 97 3.67 16.69 9.04
N ASP A 98 3.75 15.41 8.71
CA ASP A 98 4.11 14.90 7.38
C ASP A 98 2.93 14.78 6.40
N LEU A 99 1.73 15.22 6.82
CA LEU A 99 0.53 15.27 5.99
C LEU A 99 0.04 16.73 5.83
N PRO A 100 0.61 17.50 4.90
CA PRO A 100 0.38 18.94 4.82
C PRO A 100 -1.05 19.35 4.47
N LEU A 101 -1.81 18.48 3.79
CA LEU A 101 -3.23 18.70 3.49
C LEU A 101 -4.14 18.58 4.73
N GLY A 102 -3.68 17.93 5.81
CA GLY A 102 -4.53 17.57 6.96
C GLY A 102 -5.50 16.42 6.68
N TYR A 103 -5.45 15.82 5.50
CA TYR A 103 -6.16 14.61 5.10
C TYR A 103 -5.37 13.86 4.04
N GLN A 104 -5.56 12.56 3.97
CA GLN A 104 -5.04 11.70 2.91
C GLN A 104 -6.17 11.44 1.90
N ILE A 105 -5.89 11.59 0.61
CA ILE A 105 -6.80 11.13 -0.44
C ILE A 105 -6.54 9.63 -0.63
N SER A 106 -7.56 8.83 -0.38
CA SER A 106 -7.50 7.37 -0.39
C SER A 106 -8.81 6.80 -0.93
N GLN A 107 -8.95 5.49 -1.02
CA GLN A 107 -10.20 4.82 -1.41
C GLN A 107 -10.62 3.86 -0.31
N PHE A 108 -11.92 3.68 -0.09
CA PHE A 108 -12.43 2.79 0.94
C PHE A 108 -13.55 1.88 0.42
N LYS A 109 -14.78 2.41 0.25
CA LYS A 109 -15.93 1.59 -0.14
C LYS A 109 -15.92 1.17 -1.60
N ASP A 110 -15.40 2.02 -2.47
CA ASP A 110 -15.35 1.82 -3.90
C ASP A 110 -13.89 1.83 -4.40
N PRO A 111 -13.07 0.83 -4.03
CA PRO A 111 -11.67 0.76 -4.43
C PRO A 111 -11.55 0.47 -5.93
N ILE A 112 -10.38 0.73 -6.50
CA ILE A 112 -10.12 0.43 -7.92
C ILE A 112 -10.08 -1.07 -8.20
N VAL A 113 -9.67 -1.90 -7.21
CA VAL A 113 -9.60 -3.35 -7.30
C VAL A 113 -10.23 -3.97 -6.07
N SER A 114 -11.06 -4.98 -6.26
CA SER A 114 -11.68 -5.79 -5.20
C SER A 114 -11.53 -7.27 -5.48
N GLU A 115 -11.56 -8.05 -4.41
CA GLU A 115 -11.62 -9.52 -4.43
C GLU A 115 -10.63 -10.19 -5.38
N GLY A 116 -9.47 -10.52 -4.87
CA GLY A 116 -8.46 -11.28 -5.58
C GLY A 116 -7.89 -12.39 -4.71
N TYR A 117 -6.81 -13.03 -5.19
CA TYR A 117 -6.12 -14.03 -4.40
C TYR A 117 -4.68 -14.25 -4.85
N ILE A 118 -3.87 -14.77 -3.92
CA ILE A 118 -2.51 -15.25 -4.15
C ILE A 118 -2.42 -16.67 -3.62
N ASN A 119 -1.79 -17.56 -4.36
CA ASN A 119 -1.44 -18.88 -3.89
C ASN A 119 -0.01 -18.89 -3.37
N ILE A 120 0.19 -19.29 -2.14
CA ILE A 120 1.50 -19.52 -1.52
C ILE A 120 1.79 -21.02 -1.40
N ASP A 121 3.05 -21.40 -1.52
CA ASP A 121 3.48 -22.79 -1.43
C ASP A 121 3.79 -23.08 0.06
N ILE A 122 3.07 -24.03 0.67
CA ILE A 122 3.27 -24.43 2.08
C ILE A 122 4.28 -25.58 2.16
N SER A 123 4.29 -26.44 1.15
CA SER A 123 5.22 -27.56 0.96
C SER A 123 5.26 -27.92 -0.53
N ASP A 124 6.14 -28.85 -0.89
CA ASP A 124 6.34 -29.29 -2.28
C ASP A 124 5.03 -29.67 -3.01
N ASP A 125 4.04 -30.19 -2.27
CA ASP A 125 2.77 -30.65 -2.82
C ASP A 125 1.52 -29.87 -2.34
N LYS A 126 1.70 -28.82 -1.56
CA LYS A 126 0.55 -28.09 -0.97
C LYS A 126 0.65 -26.60 -1.17
N THR A 127 -0.40 -26.03 -1.73
CA THR A 127 -0.59 -24.60 -1.84
C THR A 127 -1.73 -24.13 -0.93
N LYS A 128 -1.64 -22.88 -0.48
CA LYS A 128 -2.68 -22.20 0.28
C LYS A 128 -3.08 -20.94 -0.46
N THR A 129 -4.39 -20.76 -0.62
CA THR A 129 -4.94 -19.54 -1.20
C THR A 129 -5.14 -18.49 -0.13
N ILE A 130 -4.51 -17.35 -0.29
CA ILE A 130 -4.72 -16.15 0.54
C ILE A 130 -5.55 -15.18 -0.27
N LYS A 131 -6.71 -14.82 0.23
CA LYS A 131 -7.61 -13.88 -0.44
C LYS A 131 -7.14 -12.45 -0.25
N ILE A 132 -7.35 -11.64 -1.27
CA ILE A 132 -7.17 -10.19 -1.26
C ILE A 132 -8.56 -9.56 -1.14
N GLU A 133 -8.74 -8.73 -0.13
CA GLU A 133 -10.00 -7.99 0.04
C GLU A 133 -10.11 -6.87 -0.99
N ARG A 134 -9.04 -6.06 -1.12
CA ARG A 134 -8.99 -4.93 -2.04
C ARG A 134 -7.55 -4.51 -2.33
N LEU A 135 -7.38 -3.79 -3.42
CA LEU A 135 -6.26 -2.91 -3.67
C LEU A 135 -6.82 -1.52 -3.95
N HIS A 136 -6.31 -0.54 -3.26
CA HIS A 136 -6.70 0.84 -3.50
C HIS A 136 -5.50 1.77 -3.69
N LEU A 137 -5.74 2.91 -4.34
CA LEU A 137 -4.76 3.96 -4.53
C LEU A 137 -4.90 5.00 -3.43
N GLU A 138 -3.76 5.48 -2.93
CA GLU A 138 -3.70 6.56 -1.95
C GLU A 138 -2.41 7.38 -2.08
N GLN A 139 -2.39 8.53 -1.43
CA GLN A 139 -1.20 9.37 -1.34
C GLN A 139 -0.27 8.88 -0.23
N ASP A 140 1.04 8.85 -0.51
CA ASP A 140 2.04 8.68 0.54
C ASP A 140 2.18 9.97 1.36
N ALA A 141 2.55 9.83 2.62
CA ALA A 141 2.90 10.94 3.50
C ALA A 141 4.35 11.43 3.26
N GLY A 142 4.68 12.59 3.77
CA GLY A 142 6.05 13.08 3.84
C GLY A 142 6.92 12.19 4.75
N LYS A 143 8.19 12.58 4.92
CA LYS A 143 9.13 11.89 5.79
C LYS A 143 9.48 12.76 6.99
N SER A 144 9.22 12.25 8.19
CA SER A 144 9.69 12.86 9.45
C SER A 144 11.12 12.42 9.76
N LEU A 145 12.01 13.37 10.01
CA LEU A 145 13.43 13.16 10.29
C LEU A 145 13.67 13.49 11.76
N HIS A 146 13.91 12.47 12.58
CA HIS A 146 14.07 12.60 14.04
C HIS A 146 15.53 12.55 14.49
N ASP A 147 16.44 12.23 13.59
CA ASP A 147 17.86 11.98 13.85
C ASP A 147 18.76 13.20 13.71
N GLN A 148 18.24 14.33 13.21
CA GLN A 148 19.01 15.52 12.90
C GLN A 148 19.12 16.52 14.07
N SER A 149 18.26 16.41 15.07
CA SER A 149 18.26 17.29 16.25
C SER A 149 17.59 16.60 17.43
N PRO A 150 18.09 16.78 18.67
CA PRO A 150 17.44 16.23 19.86
C PRO A 150 16.08 16.90 20.17
N ASP A 151 15.91 18.16 19.79
CA ASP A 151 14.75 18.98 20.19
C ASP A 151 13.80 19.33 19.04
N LYS A 152 14.11 18.88 17.81
CA LYS A 152 13.33 19.23 16.61
C LYS A 152 13.17 18.03 15.70
N THR A 153 11.99 17.95 15.07
CA THR A 153 11.72 17.05 13.96
C THR A 153 11.68 17.88 12.66
N PHE A 154 12.48 17.47 11.69
CA PHE A 154 12.44 18.06 10.35
C PHE A 154 11.51 17.26 9.45
N ILE A 155 10.87 17.92 8.50
CA ILE A 155 9.94 17.28 7.57
C ILE A 155 10.45 17.42 6.14
N ASP A 156 10.51 16.30 5.43
CA ASP A 156 10.77 16.24 4.00
C ASP A 156 9.48 15.83 3.27
N TYR A 157 8.92 16.75 2.52
CA TYR A 157 7.71 16.54 1.73
C TYR A 157 7.97 16.00 0.32
N ASN A 158 9.20 15.68 -0.06
CA ASN A 158 9.47 15.10 -1.39
C ASN A 158 8.63 13.85 -1.65
N ARG A 159 8.39 13.03 -0.62
CA ARG A 159 7.58 11.82 -0.70
C ARG A 159 6.07 12.10 -0.63
N ALA A 160 5.64 13.20 0.00
CA ALA A 160 4.23 13.53 0.14
C ALA A 160 3.52 13.55 -1.22
N GLY A 161 2.41 12.84 -1.33
CA GLY A 161 1.64 12.74 -2.56
C GLY A 161 2.15 11.71 -3.59
N VAL A 162 3.25 10.99 -3.33
CA VAL A 162 3.67 9.85 -4.17
C VAL A 162 2.56 8.80 -4.17
N ALA A 163 2.33 8.16 -5.32
CA ALA A 163 1.30 7.16 -5.45
C ALA A 163 1.65 5.87 -4.69
N LEU A 164 0.77 5.44 -3.80
CA LEU A 164 0.79 4.14 -3.13
C LEU A 164 -0.35 3.27 -3.62
N MET A 165 -0.07 1.97 -3.73
CA MET A 165 -1.09 0.92 -3.73
C MET A 165 -1.08 0.29 -2.33
N GLU A 166 -2.20 0.32 -1.63
CA GLU A 166 -2.41 -0.47 -0.42
C GLU A 166 -3.16 -1.75 -0.81
N ILE A 167 -2.53 -2.89 -0.53
CA ILE A 167 -3.05 -4.22 -0.82
C ILE A 167 -3.42 -4.88 0.50
N VAL A 168 -4.72 -5.10 0.70
CA VAL A 168 -5.28 -5.62 1.95
C VAL A 168 -5.66 -7.07 1.75
N SER A 169 -5.10 -7.98 2.55
CA SER A 169 -5.49 -9.39 2.55
C SER A 169 -6.65 -9.64 3.51
N TYR A 170 -7.42 -10.71 3.23
CA TYR A 170 -8.24 -11.32 4.27
C TYR A 170 -7.34 -11.98 5.34
N PRO A 171 -7.86 -12.20 6.55
CA PRO A 171 -7.10 -12.80 7.64
C PRO A 171 -6.99 -14.33 7.48
N ASP A 172 -6.44 -14.76 6.35
CA ASP A 172 -6.30 -16.16 5.98
C ASP A 172 -4.97 -16.79 6.43
N LEU A 173 -4.03 -15.98 6.96
CA LEU A 173 -2.73 -16.44 7.42
C LEU A 173 -2.79 -16.88 8.89
N SER A 174 -2.00 -17.88 9.26
CA SER A 174 -2.04 -18.47 10.60
C SER A 174 -0.69 -18.55 11.31
N ASP A 175 0.40 -18.23 10.63
CA ASP A 175 1.73 -18.15 11.25
C ASP A 175 2.65 -17.17 10.52
N TRP A 176 3.82 -16.92 11.09
CA TRP A 176 4.81 -16.00 10.57
C TRP A 176 5.50 -16.48 9.29
N VAL A 177 5.58 -17.81 9.07
CA VAL A 177 6.17 -18.40 7.84
C VAL A 177 5.24 -18.09 6.67
N GLU A 178 3.95 -18.41 6.81
CA GLU A 178 2.93 -18.08 5.79
C GLU A 178 2.89 -16.59 5.48
N ALA A 179 3.04 -15.73 6.50
CA ALA A 179 3.11 -14.27 6.30
C ALA A 179 4.34 -13.87 5.49
N GLY A 180 5.50 -14.47 5.75
CA GLY A 180 6.73 -14.27 4.99
C GLY A 180 6.63 -14.75 3.54
N ASP A 181 6.04 -15.91 3.32
CA ASP A 181 5.83 -16.49 1.99
C ASP A 181 4.85 -15.66 1.18
N TYR A 182 3.77 -15.17 1.81
CA TYR A 182 2.83 -14.24 1.19
C TYR A 182 3.51 -12.97 0.72
N LEU A 183 4.30 -12.31 1.59
CA LEU A 183 5.03 -11.08 1.23
C LEU A 183 6.03 -11.33 0.11
N THR A 184 6.75 -12.45 0.15
CA THR A 184 7.72 -12.84 -0.89
C THR A 184 7.03 -13.07 -2.23
N LYS A 185 5.90 -13.76 -2.22
CA LYS A 185 5.10 -14.02 -3.44
C LYS A 185 4.50 -12.75 -3.99
N LEU A 186 3.87 -11.93 -3.14
CA LEU A 186 3.31 -10.62 -3.52
C LEU A 186 4.38 -9.73 -4.16
N ARG A 187 5.54 -9.59 -3.51
CA ARG A 187 6.66 -8.82 -4.06
C ARG A 187 7.09 -9.33 -5.44
N SER A 188 7.18 -10.64 -5.61
CA SER A 188 7.54 -11.25 -6.89
C SER A 188 6.52 -10.92 -7.99
N ILE A 189 5.22 -10.97 -7.68
CA ILE A 189 4.13 -10.60 -8.59
C ILE A 189 4.25 -9.13 -9.00
N LEU A 190 4.41 -8.22 -8.04
CA LEU A 190 4.54 -6.79 -8.28
C LEU A 190 5.76 -6.45 -9.14
N ARG A 191 6.89 -7.13 -8.91
CA ARG A 191 8.10 -6.99 -9.72
C ARG A 191 7.89 -7.50 -11.15
N PHE A 192 7.26 -8.65 -11.31
CA PHE A 192 6.96 -9.21 -12.64
C PHE A 192 6.00 -8.32 -13.42
N ALA A 193 4.97 -7.77 -12.75
CA ALA A 193 4.05 -6.80 -13.35
C ALA A 193 4.68 -5.43 -13.62
N ASN A 194 5.92 -5.19 -13.16
CA ASN A 194 6.62 -3.90 -13.25
C ASN A 194 5.82 -2.73 -12.65
N THR A 195 5.17 -2.96 -11.52
CA THR A 195 4.32 -1.98 -10.82
C THR A 195 4.87 -1.53 -9.48
N LEU A 196 5.99 -2.11 -9.03
CA LEU A 196 6.68 -1.77 -7.81
C LEU A 196 7.98 -1.02 -8.09
N SER A 197 8.19 0.11 -7.44
CA SER A 197 9.48 0.79 -7.44
C SER A 197 10.54 -0.08 -6.73
N LEU A 198 11.61 -0.44 -7.44
CA LEU A 198 12.71 -1.28 -6.89
C LEU A 198 13.62 -0.54 -5.91
N ILE A 199 13.40 0.75 -5.70
CA ILE A 199 14.30 1.62 -4.94
C ILE A 199 13.94 1.65 -3.46
N HIS A 200 12.75 1.18 -3.11
CA HIS A 200 12.21 1.19 -1.74
C HIS A 200 11.78 -0.21 -1.34
N ILE A 201 12.75 -0.97 -0.93
CA ILE A 201 12.59 -2.25 -0.24
C ILE A 201 13.25 -2.13 1.10
#